data_55648e6c8fb6a8b899468e23de436a03
#
_entry.id   55648e6c8fb6a8b899468e23de436a03
#
_cell.length_a   1.000
_cell.length_b   1.000
_cell.length_c   1.000
_cell.angle_alpha   90.00
_cell.angle_beta   90.00
_cell.angle_gamma   90.00
#
_symmetry.space_group_name_H-M   'P 1'
#
loop_
_entity.id
_entity.type
_entity.pdbx_description
1 polymer ?
#
loop_
_entity_poly.entity_id
_entity_poly.type
_entity_poly.pdbx_seq_one_letter_code
_entity_poly.pdbx_strand_id
1 'polypeptide(L)'
;MMGWMLILVGMMSLTSCEVEFKVWDDDIHHSDNTSELCSRTWEESWTENGKRYTQRLDFYNNRTGRDYLRIEYWNGDISEDVYRFNWRWDGHDCIRMEYGPGDVSYLEDIWIYNNTLTGYLDEVEVYFKGRL
;
A
#
# COMPACT_ATOMS: atom_id res chain seq x y z
N MET A 1 -7.00 -2.64 -16.09
CA MET A 1 -5.98 -3.00 -15.80
C MET A 1 -5.94 -4.19 -14.99
N MET A 2 -5.19 -4.27 -14.09
CA MET A 2 -5.06 -5.48 -13.41
C MET A 2 -6.08 -5.74 -12.38
N GLY A 3 -7.04 -4.86 -12.24
CA GLY A 3 -7.97 -4.98 -11.16
C GLY A 3 -8.68 -6.32 -11.10
N TRP A 4 -9.05 -6.82 -12.25
CA TRP A 4 -9.77 -8.05 -12.25
C TRP A 4 -8.94 -9.22 -11.81
N MET A 5 -7.68 -9.18 -12.06
CA MET A 5 -6.82 -10.22 -11.66
C MET A 5 -6.58 -10.16 -10.18
N LEU A 6 -6.49 -8.95 -9.69
CA LEU A 6 -6.24 -8.77 -8.29
C LEU A 6 -7.37 -9.29 -7.44
N ILE A 7 -8.57 -9.32 -7.97
CA ILE A 7 -9.68 -9.80 -7.21
C ILE A 7 -9.52 -11.23 -6.79
N LEU A 8 -9.07 -12.07 -7.70
CA LEU A 8 -8.89 -13.45 -7.37
C LEU A 8 -7.84 -13.61 -6.32
N VAL A 9 -6.81 -12.88 -6.49
CA VAL A 9 -5.70 -12.98 -5.59
C VAL A 9 -6.07 -12.37 -4.28
N GLY A 10 -6.85 -11.34 -4.33
CA GLY A 10 -7.27 -10.66 -3.12
C GLY A 10 -8.00 -11.56 -2.16
N MET A 11 -8.70 -12.54 -2.67
CA MET A 11 -9.41 -13.42 -1.78
C MET A 11 -8.47 -14.25 -0.95
N MET A 12 -7.35 -14.62 -1.51
CA MET A 12 -6.38 -15.37 -0.75
C MET A 12 -5.71 -14.44 0.25
N SER A 13 -5.54 -13.21 -0.13
CA SER A 13 -4.94 -12.26 0.76
C SER A 13 -5.78 -12.06 1.99
N LEU A 14 -7.07 -12.02 1.83
CA LEU A 14 -7.96 -11.87 2.95
C LEU A 14 -7.75 -12.97 3.95
N THR A 15 -7.64 -14.18 3.44
CA THR A 15 -7.44 -15.32 4.31
C THR A 15 -6.11 -15.19 5.05
N SER A 16 -5.13 -14.78 4.33
CA SER A 16 -3.80 -14.62 4.90
C SER A 16 -3.80 -13.60 6.02
N CYS A 17 -4.39 -12.47 5.79
CA CYS A 17 -4.42 -11.43 6.80
C CYS A 17 -5.25 -11.83 7.99
N GLU A 18 -6.33 -12.52 7.76
CA GLU A 18 -7.19 -12.89 8.85
C GLU A 18 -6.60 -13.89 9.80
N VAL A 19 -5.70 -14.69 9.30
CA VAL A 19 -5.09 -15.69 10.13
C VAL A 19 -4.22 -15.07 11.17
N GLU A 20 -3.84 -13.88 10.92
CA GLU A 20 -2.94 -13.26 11.79
C GLU A 20 -3.48 -12.61 12.99
N PHE A 21 -4.63 -12.61 13.32
CA PHE A 21 -5.15 -11.78 14.28
C PHE A 21 -4.90 -12.06 15.67
N LYS A 22 -3.82 -12.37 16.07
CA LYS A 22 -3.47 -12.53 17.44
C LYS A 22 -3.20 -11.25 18.06
N VAL A 23 -3.91 -10.62 18.19
CA VAL A 23 -4.22 -9.50 18.57
C VAL A 23 -3.47 -8.64 19.48
N TRP A 24 -3.38 -8.87 20.75
CA TRP A 24 -2.78 -7.97 21.68
C TRP A 24 -1.30 -7.79 21.51
N ASP A 25 -0.61 -8.74 20.98
CA ASP A 25 0.81 -8.59 20.71
C ASP A 25 0.99 -7.68 19.52
N ASP A 26 0.08 -7.79 18.59
CA ASP A 26 0.17 -7.00 17.39
C ASP A 26 0.01 -5.53 17.65
N ASP A 27 -0.74 -5.18 18.67
CA ASP A 27 -0.92 -3.79 18.98
C ASP A 27 0.39 -3.11 19.30
N ILE A 28 1.26 -3.78 20.00
CA ILE A 28 2.54 -3.22 20.35
C ILE A 28 3.41 -3.05 19.11
N HIS A 29 3.39 -4.06 18.26
CA HIS A 29 4.15 -4.00 17.03
C HIS A 29 3.60 -2.89 16.14
N HIS A 30 2.29 -2.81 16.06
CA HIS A 30 1.69 -1.82 15.18
C HIS A 30 2.00 -0.41 15.64
N SER A 31 2.20 -0.25 16.92
CA SER A 31 2.52 1.05 17.45
C SER A 31 3.82 1.56 16.84
N ASP A 32 4.83 0.74 16.85
CA ASP A 32 6.12 1.10 16.29
C ASP A 32 6.05 1.23 14.77
N ASN A 33 5.38 0.28 14.13
CA ASN A 33 5.27 0.32 12.69
C ASN A 33 4.43 1.49 12.22
N THR A 34 3.43 1.86 12.99
CA THR A 34 2.60 3.01 12.63
C THR A 34 3.42 4.29 12.61
N SER A 35 4.28 4.45 13.58
CA SER A 35 5.11 5.62 13.65
C SER A 35 6.02 5.72 12.42
N GLU A 36 6.64 4.60 12.08
CA GLU A 36 7.50 4.55 10.92
C GLU A 36 6.70 4.74 9.64
N LEU A 37 5.58 4.05 9.54
CA LEU A 37 4.73 4.10 8.38
C LEU A 37 4.23 5.51 8.09
N CYS A 38 3.85 6.21 9.13
CA CYS A 38 3.28 7.55 8.98
C CYS A 38 4.31 8.66 8.92
N SER A 39 5.58 8.33 9.05
CA SER A 39 6.62 9.34 9.16
C SER A 39 7.08 9.90 7.82
N ARG A 40 6.75 9.25 6.72
CA ARG A 40 7.27 9.65 5.41
C ARG A 40 6.34 9.21 4.30
N THR A 41 6.58 9.72 3.11
CA THR A 41 5.86 9.29 1.91
C THR A 41 6.61 8.11 1.33
N TRP A 42 5.88 7.11 0.89
CA TRP A 42 6.47 5.91 0.31
C TRP A 42 6.31 5.95 -1.20
N GLU A 43 7.41 5.88 -1.92
CA GLU A 43 7.39 6.07 -3.36
C GLU A 43 8.03 4.93 -4.12
N GLU A 44 7.42 4.56 -5.24
CA GLU A 44 7.96 3.56 -6.13
C GLU A 44 7.74 4.03 -7.58
N SER A 45 8.72 3.78 -8.44
CA SER A 45 8.60 4.12 -9.86
C SER A 45 8.96 2.92 -10.70
N TRP A 46 8.31 2.77 -11.82
CA TRP A 46 8.63 1.68 -12.75
C TRP A 46 8.22 2.11 -14.14
N THR A 47 8.72 1.38 -15.15
CA THR A 47 8.41 1.65 -16.55
C THR A 47 7.73 0.42 -17.12
N GLU A 48 6.65 0.65 -17.84
CA GLU A 48 5.90 -0.43 -18.43
C GLU A 48 5.25 0.06 -19.69
N ASN A 49 5.41 -0.66 -20.80
CA ASN A 49 4.80 -0.28 -22.08
C ASN A 49 5.14 1.14 -22.52
N GLY A 50 6.36 1.56 -22.26
CA GLY A 50 6.78 2.89 -22.68
C GLY A 50 6.28 4.02 -21.83
N LYS A 51 5.64 3.70 -20.71
CA LYS A 51 5.14 4.71 -19.78
C LYS A 51 5.91 4.61 -18.48
N ARG A 52 6.13 5.75 -17.84
CA ARG A 52 6.77 5.75 -16.54
C ARG A 52 5.73 6.03 -15.49
N TYR A 53 5.65 5.14 -14.51
CA TYR A 53 4.69 5.26 -13.42
C TYR A 53 5.42 5.64 -12.15
N THR A 54 4.81 6.52 -11.37
CA THR A 54 5.30 6.84 -10.04
C THR A 54 4.10 6.76 -9.11
N GLN A 55 4.24 5.98 -8.06
CA GLN A 55 3.19 5.85 -7.06
C GLN A 55 3.73 6.31 -5.72
N ARG A 56 2.94 7.08 -4.99
CA ARG A 56 3.29 7.54 -3.66
C ARG A 56 2.15 7.25 -2.72
N LEU A 57 2.48 6.64 -1.59
CA LEU A 57 1.50 6.34 -0.57
C LEU A 57 1.84 7.14 0.67
N ASP A 58 0.86 7.84 1.20
CA ASP A 58 0.98 8.53 2.47
C ASP A 58 -0.01 7.91 3.44
N PHE A 59 0.46 7.56 4.62
CA PHE A 59 -0.40 7.04 5.66
C PHE A 59 -0.39 8.04 6.80
N TYR A 60 -1.56 8.45 7.24
CA TYR A 60 -1.67 9.45 8.31
C TYR A 60 -2.15 8.81 9.60
N ASN A 61 -1.75 9.38 10.71
CA ASN A 61 -2.09 8.83 12.01
C ASN A 61 -3.58 8.80 12.28
N ASN A 62 -4.35 9.61 11.61
CA ASN A 62 -5.79 9.61 11.78
C ASN A 62 -6.46 8.51 10.98
N ARG A 63 -5.69 7.58 10.46
CA ARG A 63 -6.18 6.41 9.72
C ARG A 63 -6.72 6.73 8.35
N THR A 64 -6.35 7.85 7.80
CA THR A 64 -6.62 8.14 6.39
C THR A 64 -5.32 8.07 5.64
N GLY A 65 -5.39 8.07 4.33
CA GLY A 65 -4.21 8.03 3.51
C GLY A 65 -4.46 8.57 2.12
N ARG A 66 -3.41 8.62 1.35
CA ARG A 66 -3.45 9.17 0.00
C ARG A 66 -2.60 8.32 -0.92
N ASP A 67 -3.17 7.98 -2.06
CA ASP A 67 -2.49 7.18 -3.07
C ASP A 67 -2.39 8.04 -4.31
N TYR A 68 -1.19 8.50 -4.60
CA TYR A 68 -0.93 9.38 -5.73
C TYR A 68 -0.32 8.55 -6.85
N LEU A 69 -0.85 8.67 -8.05
CA LEU A 69 -0.31 7.97 -9.20
C LEU A 69 -0.03 8.97 -10.31
N ARG A 70 1.20 8.96 -10.80
CA ARG A 70 1.61 9.81 -11.89
C ARG A 70 2.05 8.91 -13.03
N ILE A 71 1.55 9.19 -14.23
CA ILE A 71 1.91 8.43 -15.41
C ILE A 71 2.50 9.41 -16.42
N GLU A 72 3.71 9.13 -16.85
CA GLU A 72 4.38 9.95 -17.82
C GLU A 72 4.42 9.15 -19.12
N TYR A 73 3.74 9.64 -20.13
CA TYR A 73 3.63 8.93 -21.39
C TYR A 73 4.81 9.23 -22.28
N TRP A 74 5.07 8.33 -23.21
CA TRP A 74 6.23 8.47 -24.09
C TRP A 74 6.20 9.77 -24.91
N ASN A 75 5.03 10.32 -25.14
CA ASN A 75 4.94 11.57 -25.91
C ASN A 75 5.08 12.82 -25.04
N GLY A 76 5.37 12.64 -23.76
CA GLY A 76 5.57 13.76 -22.88
C GLY A 76 4.35 14.18 -22.08
N ASP A 77 3.18 13.61 -22.38
CA ASP A 77 1.99 13.91 -21.62
C ASP A 77 2.10 13.32 -20.22
N ILE A 78 1.47 13.96 -19.27
CA ILE A 78 1.50 13.52 -17.89
C ILE A 78 0.09 13.44 -17.37
N SER A 79 -0.22 12.37 -16.65
CA SER A 79 -1.51 12.18 -16.01
C SER A 79 -1.24 12.02 -14.52
N GLU A 80 -2.04 12.65 -13.69
CA GLU A 80 -1.89 12.55 -12.24
C GLU A 80 -3.24 12.33 -11.61
N ASP A 81 -3.31 11.37 -10.70
CA ASP A 81 -4.54 11.07 -9.99
C ASP A 81 -4.22 10.88 -8.52
N VAL A 82 -5.15 11.27 -7.67
CA VAL A 82 -5.02 11.10 -6.24
C VAL A 82 -6.25 10.36 -5.76
N TYR A 83 -6.02 9.28 -5.04
CA TYR A 83 -7.09 8.48 -4.46
C TYR A 83 -6.95 8.52 -2.96
N ARG A 84 -8.02 8.75 -2.26
CA ARG A 84 -7.97 8.77 -0.79
C ARG A 84 -8.49 7.47 -0.27
N PHE A 85 -7.95 7.04 0.87
CA PHE A 85 -8.38 5.78 1.48
C PHE A 85 -8.38 5.91 2.98
N ASN A 86 -9.06 4.99 3.64
CA ASN A 86 -8.98 4.81 5.07
C ASN A 86 -8.18 3.53 5.28
N TRP A 87 -7.40 3.46 6.35
CA TRP A 87 -6.59 2.29 6.56
C TRP A 87 -6.60 1.86 8.00
N ARG A 88 -6.28 0.60 8.19
CA ARG A 88 -6.11 0.05 9.53
C ARG A 88 -5.25 -1.19 9.42
N TRP A 89 -4.63 -1.54 10.53
CA TRP A 89 -3.91 -2.79 10.58
C TRP A 89 -4.93 -3.92 10.60
N ASP A 90 -4.65 -4.95 9.86
CA ASP A 90 -5.51 -6.12 9.81
C ASP A 90 -4.60 -7.31 10.01
N GLY A 91 -4.12 -7.47 11.23
CA GLY A 91 -3.14 -8.45 11.56
C GLY A 91 -1.81 -7.80 11.81
N HIS A 92 -0.80 -8.64 11.97
CA HIS A 92 0.51 -8.24 12.41
C HIS A 92 1.28 -7.41 11.38
N ASP A 93 1.23 -7.79 10.14
CA ASP A 93 1.99 -7.13 9.10
C ASP A 93 1.15 -6.91 7.86
N CYS A 94 -0.12 -6.65 8.05
CA CYS A 94 -1.05 -6.46 6.95
C CYS A 94 -1.86 -5.20 7.19
N ILE A 95 -2.04 -4.39 6.16
CA ILE A 95 -2.87 -3.20 6.23
C ILE A 95 -4.03 -3.33 5.25
N ARG A 96 -5.23 -3.01 5.74
CA ARG A 96 -6.41 -2.96 4.91
C ARG A 96 -6.61 -1.50 4.51
N MET A 97 -6.73 -1.25 3.21
CA MET A 97 -6.88 0.09 2.66
C MET A 97 -8.23 0.15 1.95
N GLU A 98 -9.13 0.97 2.45
CA GLU A 98 -10.45 1.07 1.88
C GLU A 98 -10.59 2.38 1.12
N TYR A 99 -10.76 2.29 -0.19
CA TYR A 99 -10.85 3.45 -1.06
C TYR A 99 -12.30 3.89 -1.27
N GLY A 100 -13.23 3.03 -0.94
CA GLY A 100 -14.66 3.32 -1.05
C GLY A 100 -15.41 2.04 -0.74
N PRO A 101 -16.74 2.09 -0.70
CA PRO A 101 -17.52 0.90 -0.37
C PRO A 101 -17.20 -0.22 -1.36
N GLY A 102 -16.72 -1.32 -0.83
CA GLY A 102 -16.39 -2.47 -1.67
C GLY A 102 -15.08 -2.35 -2.43
N ASP A 103 -14.35 -1.26 -2.25
CA ASP A 103 -13.11 -1.06 -2.97
C ASP A 103 -11.97 -1.10 -1.96
N VAL A 104 -11.48 -2.29 -1.71
CA VAL A 104 -10.50 -2.54 -0.66
C VAL A 104 -9.25 -3.16 -1.24
N SER A 105 -8.10 -2.68 -0.80
CA SER A 105 -6.82 -3.28 -1.14
C SER A 105 -6.14 -3.73 0.14
N TYR A 106 -5.26 -4.71 0.01
CA TYR A 106 -4.49 -5.21 1.14
C TYR A 106 -3.01 -5.10 0.85
N LEU A 107 -2.27 -4.57 1.81
CA LEU A 107 -0.82 -4.52 1.74
C LEU A 107 -0.34 -5.53 2.76
N GLU A 108 0.24 -6.62 2.29
CA GLU A 108 0.60 -7.77 3.12
C GLU A 108 2.09 -7.97 3.25
N ASP A 109 2.49 -8.71 4.26
CA ASP A 109 3.89 -9.05 4.51
C ASP A 109 4.75 -7.78 4.57
N ILE A 110 4.27 -6.80 5.27
CA ILE A 110 4.93 -5.53 5.36
C ILE A 110 6.22 -5.62 6.15
N TRP A 111 7.27 -5.08 5.55
CA TRP A 111 8.57 -5.03 6.19
C TRP A 111 9.14 -3.64 5.97
N ILE A 112 9.40 -2.93 7.03
CA ILE A 112 9.98 -1.58 6.94
C ILE A 112 11.37 -1.63 7.50
N TYR A 113 12.37 -1.33 6.68
CA TYR A 113 13.75 -1.43 7.08
C TYR A 113 14.61 -0.53 6.20
N ASN A 114 15.50 0.21 6.80
CA ASN A 114 16.42 1.07 6.04
C ASN A 114 15.69 1.99 5.06
N ASN A 115 14.67 2.67 5.55
CA ASN A 115 13.93 3.64 4.75
C ASN A 115 13.27 3.00 3.53
N THR A 116 12.92 1.74 3.64
CA THR A 116 12.28 1.01 2.56
C THR A 116 11.07 0.27 3.13
N LEU A 117 9.99 0.23 2.36
CA LEU A 117 8.82 -0.53 2.72
C LEU A 117 8.59 -1.56 1.63
N THR A 118 8.64 -2.83 1.98
CA THR A 118 8.35 -3.89 1.02
C THR A 118 7.11 -4.64 1.47
N GLY A 119 6.52 -5.36 0.55
CA GLY A 119 5.35 -6.17 0.82
C GLY A 119 4.67 -6.54 -0.47
N TYR A 120 3.41 -6.92 -0.36
CA TYR A 120 2.60 -7.28 -1.51
C TYR A 120 1.32 -6.47 -1.48
N LEU A 121 1.14 -5.63 -2.47
CA LEU A 121 -0.08 -4.83 -2.58
C LEU A 121 -1.00 -5.55 -3.54
N ASP A 122 -2.09 -6.09 -3.00
CA ASP A 122 -3.02 -6.93 -3.75
C ASP A 122 -2.25 -8.01 -4.48
N GLU A 123 -1.28 -8.60 -3.76
CA GLU A 123 -0.45 -9.69 -4.22
C GLU A 123 0.56 -9.35 -5.31
N VAL A 124 0.79 -8.08 -5.53
CA VAL A 124 1.86 -7.66 -6.41
C VAL A 124 2.97 -7.13 -5.52
N GLU A 125 4.16 -7.65 -5.70
CA GLU A 125 5.29 -7.25 -4.89
C GLU A 125 5.61 -5.78 -5.09
N VAL A 126 5.81 -5.05 -4.01
CA VAL A 126 6.11 -3.63 -4.07
C VAL A 126 7.37 -3.33 -3.27
N TYR A 127 8.03 -2.27 -3.65
CA TYR A 127 9.28 -1.88 -3.02
C TYR A 127 9.30 -0.35 -3.01
N PHE A 128 8.84 0.21 -1.92
CA PHE A 128 8.74 1.66 -1.80
C PHE A 128 9.92 2.23 -1.04
N LYS A 129 10.38 3.39 -1.48
CA LYS A 129 11.41 4.13 -0.77
C LYS A 129 10.77 5.24 0.01
N GLY A 130 11.25 5.47 1.22
CA GLY A 130 10.73 6.53 2.06
C GLY A 130 11.29 7.89 1.66
N ARG A 131 10.42 8.90 1.66
CA ARG A 131 10.80 10.26 1.35
C ARG A 131 10.26 11.15 2.45
N LEU A 132 11.07 11.99 2.99
CA LEU A 132 10.67 12.89 4.06
C LEU A 132 10.03 14.17 3.56
#